data_b6915198480935711b64b7c5195e3d2c
#
_entry.id   b6915198480935711b64b7c5195e3d2c
#
_cell.length_a   1.000
_cell.length_b   1.000
_cell.length_c   1.000
_cell.angle_alpha   90.00
_cell.angle_beta   90.00
_cell.angle_gamma   90.00
#
_symmetry.space_group_name_H-M   'P 1'
#
loop_
_entity.id
_entity.type
_entity.pdbx_description
1 polymer ?
#
loop_
_entity_poly.entity_id
_entity_poly.type
_entity_poly.pdbx_seq_one_letter_code
_entity_poly.pdbx_strand_id
1 'polypeptide(L)'
;MEKITKKQMFEGMVAYFRGEETEIAEEAFAQFCLAQIADLDKKSAKAKERAEKKKAEADVLTDLVYSVMTDEFQTGAEIATAVLAQLDADTDVTAAKITARITKLVKADAVVKEQVTVEVEGKKSKKMAYKLADGQGVEDDSYDEFENEDAEEE
;
A
#
# COMPACT_ATOMS: atom_id res chain seq x y z
N MET A 1 37.08 -11.53 23.43
CA MET A 1 36.30 -12.45 22.58
C MET A 1 35.87 -11.71 21.34
N GLU A 2 36.32 -12.12 20.18
CA GLU A 2 35.86 -11.55 18.92
C GLU A 2 34.38 -11.91 18.69
N LYS A 3 33.58 -10.92 18.33
CA LYS A 3 32.18 -11.15 18.02
C LYS A 3 32.06 -11.88 16.69
N ILE A 4 31.58 -13.10 16.72
CA ILE A 4 31.26 -13.88 15.53
C ILE A 4 30.19 -13.13 14.72
N THR A 5 30.48 -12.84 13.46
CA THR A 5 29.54 -12.17 12.55
C THR A 5 28.44 -13.11 12.08
N LYS A 6 27.28 -12.56 11.61
CA LYS A 6 26.23 -13.36 11.01
C LYS A 6 26.73 -14.25 9.87
N LYS A 7 27.64 -13.74 9.04
CA LYS A 7 28.25 -14.47 7.93
C LYS A 7 29.02 -15.69 8.44
N GLN A 8 29.88 -15.49 9.43
CA GLN A 8 30.66 -16.58 10.05
C GLN A 8 29.77 -17.64 10.70
N MET A 9 28.62 -17.23 11.31
CA MET A 9 27.67 -18.18 11.85
C MET A 9 27.03 -19.05 10.75
N PHE A 10 26.62 -18.46 9.62
CA PHE A 10 26.07 -19.24 8.49
C PHE A 10 27.12 -20.11 7.83
N GLU A 11 28.34 -19.62 7.64
CA GLU A 11 29.47 -20.41 7.10
C GLU A 11 29.79 -21.59 8.01
N GLY A 12 29.83 -21.40 9.33
CA GLY A 12 30.03 -22.47 10.30
C GLY A 12 28.89 -23.49 10.29
N MET A 13 27.63 -23.06 10.14
CA MET A 13 26.50 -23.97 10.01
C MET A 13 26.60 -24.82 8.73
N VAL A 14 26.99 -24.22 7.61
CA VAL A 14 27.19 -24.96 6.34
C VAL A 14 28.31 -26.00 6.51
N ALA A 15 29.43 -25.64 7.13
CA ALA A 15 30.53 -26.56 7.42
C ALA A 15 30.04 -27.73 8.31
N TYR A 16 29.33 -27.42 9.39
CA TYR A 16 28.75 -28.44 10.30
C TYR A 16 27.84 -29.43 9.57
N PHE A 17 26.92 -28.96 8.74
CA PHE A 17 26.01 -29.83 7.97
C PHE A 17 26.71 -30.65 6.88
N ARG A 18 27.90 -30.21 6.44
CA ARG A 18 28.74 -30.99 5.50
C ARG A 18 29.66 -31.99 6.22
N GLY A 19 29.64 -32.02 7.55
CA GLY A 19 30.55 -32.85 8.33
C GLY A 19 31.98 -32.34 8.36
N GLU A 20 32.20 -31.08 8.07
CA GLU A 20 33.49 -30.39 8.18
C GLU A 20 33.69 -29.89 9.63
N GLU A 21 34.96 -29.78 10.06
CA GLU A 21 35.25 -29.26 11.39
C GLU A 21 34.91 -27.77 11.51
N THR A 22 34.21 -27.39 12.59
CA THR A 22 33.88 -26.01 12.92
C THR A 22 34.23 -25.72 14.39
N GLU A 23 34.75 -24.53 14.66
CA GLU A 23 35.06 -24.07 16.03
C GLU A 23 33.81 -23.58 16.78
N ILE A 24 32.67 -23.49 16.08
CA ILE A 24 31.40 -22.98 16.64
C ILE A 24 30.60 -24.15 17.20
N ALA A 25 30.23 -24.06 18.47
CA ALA A 25 29.44 -25.08 19.12
C ALA A 25 28.00 -25.18 18.53
N GLU A 26 27.46 -26.37 18.48
CA GLU A 26 26.11 -26.68 17.95
C GLU A 26 25.02 -25.84 18.66
N GLU A 27 25.14 -25.67 19.98
CA GLU A 27 24.21 -24.85 20.76
C GLU A 27 24.22 -23.37 20.31
N ALA A 28 25.36 -22.86 19.88
CA ALA A 28 25.48 -21.49 19.36
C ALA A 28 24.75 -21.34 18.03
N PHE A 29 24.74 -22.35 17.19
CA PHE A 29 23.94 -22.38 15.96
C PHE A 29 22.44 -22.37 16.26
N ALA A 30 21.99 -23.20 17.21
CA ALA A 30 20.60 -23.25 17.61
C ALA A 30 20.10 -21.91 18.16
N GLN A 31 20.88 -21.30 19.04
CA GLN A 31 20.56 -19.97 19.60
C GLN A 31 20.53 -18.89 18.53
N PHE A 32 21.48 -18.93 17.60
CA PHE A 32 21.49 -17.99 16.46
C PHE A 32 20.25 -18.16 15.59
N CYS A 33 19.84 -19.39 15.25
CA CYS A 33 18.64 -19.63 14.47
C CYS A 33 17.38 -19.13 15.19
N LEU A 34 17.24 -19.41 16.49
CA LEU A 34 16.11 -18.90 17.28
C LEU A 34 16.07 -17.36 17.31
N ALA A 35 17.23 -16.70 17.42
CA ALA A 35 17.29 -15.25 17.34
C ALA A 35 16.90 -14.71 15.97
N GLN A 36 17.29 -15.38 14.87
CA GLN A 36 16.87 -14.99 13.52
C GLN A 36 15.37 -15.17 13.30
N ILE A 37 14.79 -16.27 13.80
CA ILE A 37 13.34 -16.51 13.76
C ILE A 37 12.61 -15.38 14.50
N ALA A 38 13.01 -15.06 15.73
CA ALA A 38 12.42 -13.98 16.49
C ALA A 38 12.52 -12.60 15.80
N ASP A 39 13.63 -12.34 15.12
CA ASP A 39 13.79 -11.10 14.33
C ASP A 39 12.88 -11.08 13.09
N LEU A 40 12.68 -12.21 12.43
CA LEU A 40 11.76 -12.35 11.31
C LEU A 40 10.31 -12.14 11.77
N ASP A 41 9.92 -12.74 12.88
CA ASP A 41 8.57 -12.57 13.45
C ASP A 41 8.28 -11.11 13.81
N LYS A 42 9.26 -10.42 14.42
CA LYS A 42 9.14 -8.98 14.70
C LYS A 42 8.99 -8.14 13.43
N LYS A 43 9.74 -8.48 12.37
CA LYS A 43 9.63 -7.77 11.09
C LYS A 43 8.27 -8.03 10.43
N SER A 44 7.80 -9.27 10.46
CA SER A 44 6.49 -9.66 9.96
C SER A 44 5.37 -8.93 10.70
N ALA A 45 5.38 -8.93 12.04
CA ALA A 45 4.41 -8.22 12.85
C ALA A 45 4.37 -6.71 12.55
N LYS A 46 5.55 -6.07 12.45
CA LYS A 46 5.64 -4.65 12.08
C LYS A 46 5.16 -4.37 10.66
N ALA A 47 5.39 -5.31 9.73
CA ALA A 47 4.91 -5.17 8.35
C ALA A 47 3.37 -5.26 8.30
N LYS A 48 2.76 -6.20 9.04
CA LYS A 48 1.30 -6.30 9.17
C LYS A 48 0.69 -5.04 9.78
N GLU A 49 1.22 -4.57 10.90
CA GLU A 49 0.75 -3.34 11.56
C GLU A 49 0.81 -2.13 10.62
N ARG A 50 1.91 -1.98 9.85
CA ARG A 50 2.04 -0.92 8.86
C ARG A 50 1.04 -1.06 7.71
N ALA A 51 0.78 -2.29 7.26
CA ALA A 51 -0.18 -2.56 6.21
C ALA A 51 -1.61 -2.24 6.66
N GLU A 52 -1.99 -2.66 7.87
CA GLU A 52 -3.30 -2.36 8.47
C GLU A 52 -3.49 -0.86 8.67
N LYS A 53 -2.47 -0.15 9.19
CA LYS A 53 -2.53 1.29 9.33
C LYS A 53 -2.70 1.99 7.98
N LYS A 54 -1.94 1.61 6.97
CA LYS A 54 -2.07 2.16 5.61
C LYS A 54 -3.44 1.86 5.00
N LYS A 55 -4.01 0.69 5.27
CA LYS A 55 -5.35 0.32 4.80
C LYS A 55 -6.40 1.22 5.45
N ALA A 56 -6.38 1.35 6.78
CA ALA A 56 -7.31 2.22 7.51
C ALA A 56 -7.23 3.69 7.05
N GLU A 57 -6.02 4.25 6.89
CA GLU A 57 -5.83 5.60 6.35
C GLU A 57 -6.35 5.72 4.90
N ALA A 58 -6.22 4.66 4.12
CA ALA A 58 -6.70 4.61 2.74
C ALA A 58 -8.23 4.60 2.67
N ASP A 59 -8.88 3.90 3.58
CA ASP A 59 -10.33 3.79 3.62
C ASP A 59 -10.95 5.12 4.05
N VAL A 60 -10.43 5.77 5.09
CA VAL A 60 -10.85 7.13 5.52
C VAL A 60 -10.71 8.15 4.38
N LEU A 61 -9.60 8.12 3.63
CA LEU A 61 -9.42 9.02 2.49
C LEU A 61 -10.41 8.70 1.35
N THR A 62 -10.75 7.44 1.15
CA THR A 62 -11.72 7.03 0.14
C THR A 62 -13.11 7.56 0.47
N ASP A 63 -13.53 7.43 1.73
CA ASP A 63 -14.80 7.95 2.24
C ASP A 63 -14.87 9.47 2.10
N LEU A 64 -13.77 10.17 2.43
CA LEU A 64 -13.69 11.61 2.27
C LEU A 64 -13.80 12.04 0.80
N VAL A 65 -13.11 11.35 -0.11
CA VAL A 65 -13.22 11.60 -1.55
C VAL A 65 -14.66 11.41 -2.01
N TYR A 66 -15.30 10.33 -1.59
CA TYR A 66 -16.70 10.05 -1.92
C TYR A 66 -17.65 11.13 -1.39
N SER A 67 -17.42 11.63 -0.17
CA SER A 67 -18.28 12.64 0.47
C SER A 67 -18.26 14.02 -0.19
N VAL A 68 -17.17 14.37 -0.90
CA VAL A 68 -17.04 15.65 -1.61
C VAL A 68 -17.50 15.58 -3.06
N MET A 69 -17.75 14.38 -3.57
CA MET A 69 -18.25 14.18 -4.93
C MET A 69 -19.76 14.44 -5.01
N THR A 70 -20.20 14.94 -6.16
CA THR A 70 -21.59 15.26 -6.42
C THR A 70 -22.12 14.44 -7.59
N ASP A 71 -23.40 14.55 -7.87
CA ASP A 71 -24.07 14.01 -9.05
C ASP A 71 -23.76 14.80 -10.34
N GLU A 72 -23.05 15.93 -10.22
CA GLU A 72 -22.54 16.68 -11.35
C GLU A 72 -21.09 16.30 -11.67
N PHE A 73 -20.70 16.44 -12.95
CA PHE A 73 -19.34 16.15 -13.38
C PHE A 73 -18.33 17.15 -12.83
N GLN A 74 -17.42 16.68 -12.00
CA GLN A 74 -16.32 17.44 -11.41
C GLN A 74 -14.98 16.92 -11.96
N THR A 75 -14.05 17.83 -12.25
CA THR A 75 -12.69 17.41 -12.65
C THR A 75 -11.93 16.87 -11.45
N GLY A 76 -10.92 16.01 -11.71
CA GLY A 76 -10.07 15.49 -10.64
C GLY A 76 -9.36 16.59 -9.81
N ALA A 77 -9.10 17.75 -10.41
CA ALA A 77 -8.51 18.90 -9.72
C ALA A 77 -9.52 19.56 -8.76
N GLU A 78 -10.77 19.68 -9.15
CA GLU A 78 -11.84 20.24 -8.29
C GLU A 78 -12.09 19.33 -7.09
N ILE A 79 -12.19 18.02 -7.31
CA ILE A 79 -12.33 17.02 -6.24
C ILE A 79 -11.10 17.09 -5.30
N ALA A 80 -9.89 17.15 -5.85
CA ALA A 80 -8.67 17.23 -5.04
C ALA A 80 -8.66 18.51 -4.18
N THR A 81 -9.06 19.64 -4.74
CA THR A 81 -9.16 20.90 -4.00
C THR A 81 -10.20 20.81 -2.87
N ALA A 82 -11.37 20.24 -3.14
CA ALA A 82 -12.41 20.06 -2.14
C ALA A 82 -12.00 19.12 -1.00
N VAL A 83 -11.31 18.03 -1.31
CA VAL A 83 -10.77 17.08 -0.31
C VAL A 83 -9.70 17.77 0.55
N LEU A 84 -8.74 18.47 -0.08
CA LEU A 84 -7.66 19.14 0.63
C LEU A 84 -8.17 20.28 1.53
N ALA A 85 -9.28 20.92 1.16
CA ALA A 85 -9.92 21.95 1.99
C ALA A 85 -10.57 21.39 3.27
N GLN A 86 -10.86 20.08 3.32
CA GLN A 86 -11.43 19.39 4.49
C GLN A 86 -10.36 18.73 5.37
N LEU A 87 -9.12 18.69 4.92
CA LEU A 87 -8.01 18.08 5.63
C LEU A 87 -7.19 19.15 6.37
N ASP A 88 -6.63 18.76 7.51
CA ASP A 88 -5.69 19.61 8.23
C ASP A 88 -4.40 19.85 7.44
N ALA A 89 -3.77 20.99 7.62
CA ALA A 89 -2.57 21.42 6.89
C ALA A 89 -1.37 20.47 7.08
N ASP A 90 -1.35 19.69 8.15
CA ASP A 90 -0.29 18.71 8.45
C ASP A 90 -0.54 17.32 7.84
N THR A 91 -1.60 17.16 7.04
CA THR A 91 -1.93 15.86 6.46
C THR A 91 -1.09 15.58 5.21
N ASP A 92 -0.36 14.47 5.19
CA ASP A 92 0.43 14.02 4.03
C ASP A 92 -0.46 13.42 2.92
N VAL A 93 -1.47 14.19 2.48
CA VAL A 93 -2.35 13.80 1.38
C VAL A 93 -2.03 14.64 0.15
N THR A 94 -1.69 13.97 -0.94
CA THR A 94 -1.37 14.60 -2.21
C THR A 94 -2.48 14.39 -3.24
N ALA A 95 -2.56 15.26 -4.25
CA ALA A 95 -3.49 15.10 -5.37
C ALA A 95 -3.38 13.72 -6.06
N ALA A 96 -2.17 13.14 -6.10
CA ALA A 96 -1.95 11.80 -6.63
C ALA A 96 -2.63 10.71 -5.78
N LYS A 97 -2.57 10.82 -4.44
CA LYS A 97 -3.29 9.92 -3.53
C LYS A 97 -4.81 10.02 -3.73
N ILE A 98 -5.34 11.23 -3.89
CA ILE A 98 -6.76 11.48 -4.16
C ILE A 98 -7.17 10.86 -5.52
N THR A 99 -6.41 11.10 -6.58
CA THR A 99 -6.67 10.53 -7.91
C THR A 99 -6.68 8.99 -7.88
N ALA A 100 -5.79 8.38 -7.10
CA ALA A 100 -5.79 6.92 -6.92
C ALA A 100 -7.08 6.43 -6.25
N ARG A 101 -7.66 7.19 -5.30
CA ARG A 101 -8.96 6.84 -4.67
C ARG A 101 -10.13 7.02 -5.63
N ILE A 102 -10.14 8.09 -6.41
CA ILE A 102 -11.14 8.27 -7.48
C ILE A 102 -11.09 7.07 -8.44
N THR A 103 -9.90 6.63 -8.85
CA THR A 103 -9.74 5.46 -9.72
C THR A 103 -10.27 4.17 -9.08
N LYS A 104 -10.08 3.99 -7.77
CA LYS A 104 -10.65 2.85 -7.02
C LYS A 104 -12.18 2.90 -7.02
N LEU A 105 -12.77 4.07 -6.78
CA LEU A 105 -14.22 4.27 -6.82
C LEU A 105 -14.81 4.04 -8.23
N VAL A 106 -14.09 4.44 -9.29
CA VAL A 106 -14.50 4.14 -10.68
C VAL A 106 -14.48 2.63 -10.96
N LYS A 107 -13.47 1.91 -10.46
CA LYS A 107 -13.38 0.45 -10.60
C LYS A 107 -14.46 -0.29 -9.80
N ALA A 108 -14.94 0.29 -8.72
CA ALA A 108 -16.05 -0.23 -7.91
C ALA A 108 -17.42 0.21 -8.42
N ASP A 109 -17.49 0.84 -9.62
CA ASP A 109 -18.70 1.37 -10.25
C ASP A 109 -19.49 2.39 -9.38
N ALA A 110 -18.87 2.89 -8.32
CA ALA A 110 -19.44 3.93 -7.46
C ALA A 110 -19.34 5.33 -8.07
N VAL A 111 -18.46 5.52 -9.05
CA VAL A 111 -18.20 6.77 -9.73
C VAL A 111 -18.15 6.57 -11.24
N VAL A 112 -18.86 7.40 -11.96
CA VAL A 112 -18.85 7.45 -13.42
C VAL A 112 -17.75 8.41 -13.88
N LYS A 113 -17.00 8.00 -14.90
CA LYS A 113 -15.92 8.77 -15.50
C LYS A 113 -16.26 9.12 -16.93
N GLU A 114 -16.16 10.41 -17.29
CA GLU A 114 -16.40 10.89 -18.65
C GLU A 114 -15.33 11.92 -19.06
N GLN A 115 -15.08 12.03 -20.36
CA GLN A 115 -14.19 13.04 -20.91
C GLN A 115 -14.99 14.29 -21.27
N VAL A 116 -14.78 15.37 -20.53
CA VAL A 116 -15.42 16.66 -20.77
C VAL A 116 -14.46 17.65 -21.42
N THR A 117 -14.99 18.53 -22.27
CA THR A 117 -14.23 19.62 -22.85
C THR A 117 -14.39 20.85 -21.96
N VAL A 118 -13.30 21.27 -21.32
CA VAL A 118 -13.27 22.48 -20.47
C VAL A 118 -12.59 23.58 -21.24
N GLU A 119 -13.22 24.75 -21.31
CA GLU A 119 -12.66 25.96 -21.91
C GLU A 119 -12.05 26.81 -20.80
N VAL A 120 -10.72 26.98 -20.84
CA VAL A 120 -9.97 27.82 -19.91
C VAL A 120 -9.20 28.85 -20.74
N GLU A 121 -9.44 30.12 -20.48
CA GLU A 121 -8.79 31.25 -21.18
C GLU A 121 -8.88 31.17 -22.71
N GLY A 122 -10.05 30.75 -23.24
CA GLY A 122 -10.29 30.62 -24.68
C GLY A 122 -9.63 29.41 -25.34
N LYS A 123 -8.98 28.53 -24.58
CA LYS A 123 -8.42 27.25 -25.06
C LYS A 123 -9.29 26.08 -24.61
N LYS A 124 -9.75 25.29 -25.58
CA LYS A 124 -10.50 24.04 -25.29
C LYS A 124 -9.52 22.94 -24.94
N SER A 125 -9.64 22.39 -23.73
CA SER A 125 -8.87 21.23 -23.30
C SER A 125 -9.82 20.10 -22.87
N LYS A 126 -9.47 18.86 -23.22
CA LYS A 126 -10.18 17.67 -22.79
C LYS A 126 -9.68 17.26 -21.42
N LYS A 127 -10.56 17.20 -20.43
CA LYS A 127 -10.24 16.73 -19.07
C LYS A 127 -11.16 15.56 -18.70
N MET A 128 -10.65 14.70 -17.82
CA MET A 128 -11.49 13.66 -17.25
C MET A 128 -12.30 14.28 -16.11
N ALA A 129 -13.59 14.04 -16.13
CA ALA A 129 -14.51 14.43 -15.08
C ALA A 129 -15.20 13.19 -14.49
N TYR A 130 -15.64 13.31 -13.27
CA TYR A 130 -16.14 12.25 -12.43
C TYR A 130 -17.41 12.72 -11.73
N LYS A 131 -18.41 11.84 -11.61
CA LYS A 131 -19.61 12.07 -10.81
C LYS A 131 -20.02 10.80 -10.06
N LEU A 132 -20.82 10.92 -9.04
CA LEU A 132 -21.42 9.76 -8.37
C LEU A 132 -22.28 8.97 -9.35
N ALA A 133 -22.23 7.65 -9.25
CA ALA A 133 -23.12 6.77 -10.01
C ALA A 133 -24.53 6.85 -9.42
N ASP A 134 -25.55 6.99 -10.27
CA ASP A 134 -26.94 7.05 -9.84
C ASP A 134 -27.36 5.71 -9.21
N GLY A 135 -27.52 5.66 -7.90
CA GLY A 135 -28.32 4.64 -7.22
C GLY A 135 -27.64 3.36 -6.76
N GLN A 136 -26.31 3.28 -6.62
CA GLN A 136 -25.68 2.13 -5.94
C GLN A 136 -24.86 2.59 -4.74
N GLY A 137 -25.38 2.31 -3.55
CA GLY A 137 -24.57 2.27 -2.34
C GLY A 137 -23.48 1.23 -2.51
N VAL A 138 -22.27 1.55 -2.02
CA VAL A 138 -21.13 0.64 -2.03
C VAL A 138 -21.47 -0.59 -1.20
N GLU A 139 -21.87 -1.68 -1.84
CA GLU A 139 -21.82 -2.99 -1.21
C GLU A 139 -20.34 -3.40 -1.16
N ASP A 140 -19.83 -3.45 0.05
CA ASP A 140 -18.47 -3.84 0.39
C ASP A 140 -18.34 -5.36 0.22
N ASP A 141 -17.99 -5.80 -0.99
CA ASP A 141 -17.62 -7.19 -1.26
C ASP A 141 -16.71 -7.29 -2.47
N SER A 142 -15.43 -7.10 -2.25
CA SER A 142 -14.38 -7.85 -2.97
C SER A 142 -12.99 -7.46 -2.46
N TYR A 143 -12.57 -8.16 -1.42
CA TYR A 143 -11.13 -8.30 -1.15
C TYR A 143 -10.57 -9.30 -2.16
N ASP A 144 -10.11 -8.82 -3.30
CA ASP A 144 -9.19 -9.60 -4.11
C ASP A 144 -7.86 -9.68 -3.36
N GLU A 145 -7.63 -10.86 -2.82
CA GLU A 145 -6.33 -11.35 -2.38
C GLU A 145 -5.32 -11.12 -3.51
N PHE A 146 -4.40 -10.17 -3.31
CA PHE A 146 -3.19 -10.16 -4.11
C PHE A 146 -2.35 -11.37 -3.68
N GLU A 147 -2.52 -12.48 -4.36
CA GLU A 147 -1.53 -13.55 -4.40
C GLU A 147 -0.22 -12.94 -4.92
N ASN A 148 0.75 -12.83 -4.03
CA ASN A 148 2.15 -12.69 -4.41
C ASN A 148 2.55 -14.00 -5.10
N GLU A 149 2.46 -14.03 -6.41
CA GLU A 149 3.26 -14.96 -7.20
C GLU A 149 4.72 -14.48 -7.13
N ASP A 150 5.45 -14.97 -6.14
CA ASP A 150 6.90 -15.00 -6.21
C ASP A 150 7.26 -15.91 -7.38
N ALA A 151 7.65 -15.29 -8.49
CA ALA A 151 8.24 -15.98 -9.62
C ALA A 151 9.55 -16.62 -9.17
N GLU A 152 9.53 -17.93 -9.07
CA GLU A 152 10.73 -18.75 -9.16
C GLU A 152 11.28 -18.58 -10.60
N GLU A 153 12.46 -18.00 -10.72
CA GLU A 153 13.31 -18.20 -11.90
C GLU A 153 14.60 -18.87 -11.47
N GLU A 154 14.87 -19.92 -12.21
CA GLU A 154 16.01 -20.85 -12.20
C GLU A 154 17.41 -20.19 -12.16
#